data_0f9a657886020d12870b8a898c589738
#
_entry.id   0f9a657886020d12870b8a898c589738
#
_cell.length_a   1.000
_cell.length_b   1.000
_cell.length_c   1.000
_cell.angle_alpha   90.00
_cell.angle_beta   90.00
_cell.angle_gamma   90.00
#
_symmetry.space_group_name_H-M   'P 1'
#
loop_
_entity.id
_entity.type
_entity.pdbx_description
1 polymer ?
#
loop_
_entity_poly.entity_id
_entity_poly.type
_entity_poly.pdbx_seq_one_letter_code
_entity_poly.pdbx_strand_id
1 'polypeptide(L)'
;MLTTHDLPTHVDRVLEEFIAAARQICGDTLRSVVLYGSGAEGKLRATSDVNLVLTLIEFTPQIADALREPLRAGQAAARLAVMFLLESEVSTAVNAYPVKFLDIMHRHRVLYGSDPFSGLLVSRDASVFRLKQVLLNLRLRLRNLYVLRGLNEEQLAL
;
A
#
# COMPACT_ATOMS: atom_id res chain seq x y z
N MET A 1 -23.56 0.26 -3.42
CA MET A 1 -23.37 1.57 -2.75
C MET A 1 -22.53 1.30 -1.52
N LEU A 2 -21.22 1.50 -1.60
CA LEU A 2 -20.31 1.24 -0.49
C LEU A 2 -20.30 2.50 0.38
N THR A 3 -20.74 2.35 1.61
CA THR A 3 -20.75 3.44 2.61
C THR A 3 -19.32 3.76 3.02
N THR A 4 -18.82 4.88 2.53
CA THR A 4 -17.50 5.46 2.81
C THR A 4 -17.49 6.26 4.14
N HIS A 5 -18.33 5.90 5.09
CA HIS A 5 -18.65 6.76 6.25
C HIS A 5 -17.51 7.03 7.25
N ASP A 6 -16.30 6.44 7.04
CA ASP A 6 -15.20 6.58 8.01
C ASP A 6 -14.02 7.44 7.50
N LEU A 7 -14.09 7.97 6.28
CA LEU A 7 -13.05 8.83 5.73
C LEU A 7 -13.50 10.30 5.74
N PRO A 8 -12.57 11.26 5.84
CA PRO A 8 -12.89 12.66 5.64
C PRO A 8 -13.49 12.89 4.26
N THR A 9 -14.54 13.70 4.14
CA THR A 9 -15.30 13.94 2.89
C THR A 9 -14.41 14.34 1.71
N HIS A 10 -13.35 15.11 1.96
CA HIS A 10 -12.42 15.50 0.90
C HIS A 10 -11.60 14.31 0.38
N VAL A 11 -11.24 13.35 1.25
CA VAL A 11 -10.52 12.12 0.85
C VAL A 11 -11.43 11.22 0.04
N ASP A 12 -12.67 11.04 0.47
CA ASP A 12 -13.66 10.24 -0.28
C ASP A 12 -13.84 10.77 -1.70
N ARG A 13 -14.01 12.08 -1.86
CA ARG A 13 -14.14 12.69 -3.18
C ARG A 13 -12.90 12.44 -4.05
N VAL A 14 -11.69 12.61 -3.51
CA VAL A 14 -10.44 12.36 -4.23
C VAL A 14 -10.33 10.90 -4.66
N LEU A 15 -10.74 9.96 -3.78
CA LEU A 15 -10.77 8.53 -4.11
C LEU A 15 -11.76 8.23 -5.24
N GLU A 16 -12.97 8.77 -5.17
CA GLU A 16 -13.99 8.60 -6.21
C GLU A 16 -13.51 9.15 -7.57
N GLU A 17 -12.94 10.36 -7.59
CA GLU A 17 -12.38 10.98 -8.80
C GLU A 17 -11.24 10.13 -9.39
N PHE A 18 -10.30 9.67 -8.54
CA PHE A 18 -9.20 8.83 -8.98
C PHE A 18 -9.66 7.47 -9.51
N ILE A 19 -10.59 6.80 -8.82
CA ILE A 19 -11.14 5.51 -9.24
C ILE A 19 -11.89 5.66 -10.57
N ALA A 20 -12.68 6.72 -10.73
CA ALA A 20 -13.39 7.00 -11.99
C ALA A 20 -12.40 7.19 -13.14
N ALA A 21 -11.34 7.97 -12.95
CA ALA A 21 -10.28 8.17 -13.93
C ALA A 21 -9.55 6.84 -14.25
N ALA A 22 -9.18 6.06 -13.23
CA ALA A 22 -8.52 4.77 -13.42
C ALA A 22 -9.39 3.79 -14.23
N ARG A 23 -10.69 3.74 -13.95
CA ARG A 23 -11.65 2.92 -14.72
C ARG A 23 -11.76 3.36 -16.18
N GLN A 24 -11.80 4.66 -16.44
CA GLN A 24 -11.88 5.20 -17.78
C GLN A 24 -10.59 4.92 -18.58
N ILE A 25 -9.42 5.07 -17.94
CA ILE A 25 -8.11 4.90 -18.58
C ILE A 25 -7.79 3.42 -18.81
N CYS A 26 -7.98 2.58 -17.80
CA CYS A 26 -7.59 1.18 -17.86
C CYS A 26 -8.67 0.26 -18.44
N GLY A 27 -9.95 0.69 -18.44
CA GLY A 27 -11.05 -0.13 -18.98
C GLY A 27 -11.05 -1.55 -18.37
N ASP A 28 -11.15 -2.54 -19.23
CA ASP A 28 -11.22 -3.96 -18.85
C ASP A 28 -9.90 -4.51 -18.26
N THR A 29 -8.79 -3.78 -18.38
CA THR A 29 -7.52 -4.18 -17.76
C THR A 29 -7.51 -3.93 -16.26
N LEU A 30 -8.36 -3.03 -15.73
CA LEU A 30 -8.48 -2.79 -14.29
C LEU A 30 -9.28 -3.91 -13.62
N ARG A 31 -8.64 -4.68 -12.75
CA ARG A 31 -9.26 -5.79 -12.01
C ARG A 31 -9.83 -5.35 -10.67
N SER A 32 -9.06 -4.58 -9.92
CA SER A 32 -9.53 -4.10 -8.63
C SER A 32 -8.82 -2.83 -8.19
N VAL A 33 -9.48 -2.10 -7.29
CA VAL A 33 -8.91 -1.01 -6.49
C VAL A 33 -9.17 -1.32 -5.03
N VAL A 34 -8.11 -1.39 -4.26
CA VAL A 34 -8.15 -1.77 -2.84
C VAL A 34 -7.53 -0.66 -2.00
N LEU A 35 -8.27 -0.13 -1.05
CA LEU A 35 -7.78 0.77 -0.01
C LEU A 35 -7.21 -0.06 1.14
N TYR A 36 -6.04 0.31 1.67
CA TYR A 36 -5.45 -0.41 2.79
C TYR A 36 -4.82 0.50 3.86
N GLY A 37 -4.51 -0.10 4.99
CA GLY A 37 -3.90 0.58 6.13
C GLY A 37 -4.90 1.45 6.90
N SER A 38 -4.43 2.58 7.45
CA SER A 38 -5.25 3.46 8.30
C SER A 38 -6.50 4.00 7.63
N GLY A 39 -6.46 4.23 6.31
CA GLY A 39 -7.64 4.63 5.54
C GLY A 39 -8.73 3.56 5.51
N ALA A 40 -8.36 2.29 5.38
CA ALA A 40 -9.31 1.18 5.40
C ALA A 40 -9.95 0.94 6.78
N GLU A 41 -9.25 1.30 7.84
CA GLU A 41 -9.73 1.21 9.23
C GLU A 41 -10.51 2.43 9.72
N GLY A 42 -10.69 3.46 8.88
CA GLY A 42 -11.32 4.73 9.32
C GLY A 42 -10.46 5.54 10.31
N LYS A 43 -9.15 5.25 10.41
CA LYS A 43 -8.23 5.88 11.36
C LYS A 43 -7.22 6.81 10.68
N LEU A 44 -7.65 7.43 9.58
CA LEU A 44 -6.79 8.32 8.80
C LEU A 44 -6.46 9.59 9.59
N ARG A 45 -5.18 9.89 9.76
CA ARG A 45 -4.71 11.15 10.35
C ARG A 45 -4.38 12.15 9.23
N ALA A 46 -4.38 13.44 9.53
CA ALA A 46 -4.06 14.50 8.56
C ALA A 46 -2.69 14.34 7.87
N THR A 47 -1.75 13.67 8.53
CA THR A 47 -0.40 13.40 8.01
C THR A 47 -0.25 12.01 7.38
N SER A 48 -1.30 11.19 7.38
CA SER A 48 -1.27 9.83 6.83
C SER A 48 -1.43 9.85 5.32
N ASP A 49 -0.76 8.91 4.65
CA ASP A 49 -0.99 8.65 3.24
C ASP A 49 -2.25 7.80 3.06
N VAL A 50 -2.97 8.05 1.97
CA VAL A 50 -4.11 7.24 1.52
C VAL A 50 -3.57 6.18 0.58
N ASN A 51 -3.49 4.95 1.05
CA ASN A 51 -2.81 3.88 0.35
C ASN A 51 -3.77 3.03 -0.48
N LEU A 52 -3.50 2.88 -1.77
CA LEU A 52 -4.24 2.02 -2.70
C LEU A 52 -3.35 0.93 -3.31
N VAL A 53 -3.97 -0.21 -3.60
CA VAL A 53 -3.47 -1.19 -4.56
C VAL A 53 -4.39 -1.18 -5.77
N LEU A 54 -3.83 -0.95 -6.95
CA LEU A 54 -4.50 -1.16 -8.23
C LEU A 54 -4.00 -2.48 -8.82
N THR A 55 -4.92 -3.41 -9.05
CA THR A 55 -4.59 -4.67 -9.72
C THR A 55 -5.04 -4.60 -11.18
N LEU A 56 -4.11 -4.91 -12.07
CA LEU A 56 -4.26 -4.78 -13.52
C LEU A 56 -3.93 -6.12 -14.23
N ILE A 57 -4.49 -6.34 -15.41
CA ILE A 57 -4.05 -7.46 -16.28
C ILE A 57 -2.67 -7.15 -16.87
N GLU A 58 -2.51 -5.91 -17.35
CA GLU A 58 -1.28 -5.41 -17.97
C GLU A 58 -1.01 -3.97 -17.56
N PHE A 59 0.24 -3.56 -17.61
CA PHE A 59 0.67 -2.19 -17.32
C PHE A 59 1.56 -1.69 -18.46
N THR A 60 0.95 -0.97 -19.40
CA THR A 60 1.64 -0.43 -20.58
C THR A 60 2.12 0.99 -20.35
N PRO A 61 3.11 1.50 -21.13
CA PRO A 61 3.51 2.90 -21.06
C PRO A 61 2.34 3.87 -21.29
N GLN A 62 1.40 3.53 -22.15
CA GLN A 62 0.22 4.34 -22.43
C GLN A 62 -0.69 4.47 -21.22
N ILE A 63 -0.94 3.36 -20.50
CA ILE A 63 -1.68 3.36 -19.22
C ILE A 63 -0.93 4.19 -18.18
N ALA A 64 0.38 3.99 -18.05
CA ALA A 64 1.21 4.72 -17.09
C ALA A 64 1.19 6.23 -17.35
N ASP A 65 1.31 6.64 -18.60
CA ASP A 65 1.29 8.06 -18.99
C ASP A 65 -0.08 8.70 -18.76
N ALA A 66 -1.16 7.98 -19.06
CA ALA A 66 -2.52 8.48 -18.86
C ALA A 66 -2.88 8.59 -17.35
N LEU A 67 -2.39 7.68 -16.51
CA LEU A 67 -2.62 7.72 -15.06
C LEU A 67 -1.80 8.78 -14.33
N ARG A 68 -0.80 9.38 -14.97
CA ARG A 68 0.13 10.33 -14.33
C ARG A 68 -0.58 11.54 -13.73
N GLU A 69 -1.44 12.19 -14.49
CA GLU A 69 -2.15 13.40 -14.03
C GLU A 69 -3.17 13.10 -12.92
N PRO A 70 -4.07 12.09 -13.05
CA PRO A 70 -4.96 11.73 -11.95
C PRO A 70 -4.22 11.36 -10.66
N LEU A 71 -3.08 10.64 -10.77
CA LEU A 71 -2.30 10.25 -9.61
C LEU A 71 -1.64 11.46 -8.94
N ARG A 72 -1.05 12.38 -9.71
CA ARG A 72 -0.47 13.62 -9.19
C ARG A 72 -1.51 14.49 -8.49
N ALA A 73 -2.69 14.63 -9.10
CA ALA A 73 -3.79 15.36 -8.48
C ALA A 73 -4.21 14.73 -7.15
N GLY A 74 -4.41 13.42 -7.10
CA GLY A 74 -4.74 12.68 -5.88
C GLY A 74 -3.63 12.76 -4.82
N GLN A 75 -2.36 12.70 -5.24
CA GLN A 75 -1.22 12.85 -4.33
C GLN A 75 -1.17 14.25 -3.70
N ALA A 76 -1.40 15.30 -4.49
CA ALA A 76 -1.43 16.68 -3.99
C ALA A 76 -2.63 16.95 -3.07
N ALA A 77 -3.80 16.41 -3.40
CA ALA A 77 -5.06 16.70 -2.69
C ALA A 77 -5.24 15.86 -1.40
N ALA A 78 -4.81 14.59 -1.39
CA ALA A 78 -5.06 13.67 -0.29
C ALA A 78 -3.87 12.76 0.05
N ARG A 79 -2.66 13.06 -0.41
CA ARG A 79 -1.46 12.22 -0.23
C ARG A 79 -1.70 10.78 -0.71
N LEU A 80 -2.37 10.64 -1.85
CA LEU A 80 -2.66 9.35 -2.44
C LEU A 80 -1.36 8.65 -2.83
N ALA A 81 -1.18 7.42 -2.35
CA ALA A 81 -0.05 6.56 -2.66
C ALA A 81 -0.58 5.27 -3.29
N VAL A 82 -0.18 4.99 -4.53
CA VAL A 82 -0.72 3.86 -5.30
C VAL A 82 0.38 2.85 -5.59
N MET A 83 0.10 1.60 -5.28
CA MET A 83 0.88 0.44 -5.70
C MET A 83 0.17 -0.21 -6.89
N PHE A 84 0.85 -0.25 -8.03
CA PHE A 84 0.39 -0.96 -9.22
C PHE A 84 0.89 -2.40 -9.16
N LEU A 85 0.00 -3.35 -9.36
CA LEU A 85 0.29 -4.78 -9.26
C LEU A 85 -0.41 -5.52 -10.40
N LEU A 86 0.30 -6.34 -11.14
CA LEU A 86 -0.34 -7.20 -12.12
C LEU A 86 -1.05 -8.36 -11.42
N GLU A 87 -2.18 -8.78 -11.95
CA GLU A 87 -2.94 -9.93 -11.43
C GLU A 87 -2.04 -11.18 -11.34
N SER A 88 -1.18 -11.39 -12.33
CA SER A 88 -0.20 -12.48 -12.37
C SER A 88 0.92 -12.36 -11.31
N GLU A 89 1.16 -11.18 -10.76
CA GLU A 89 2.20 -10.93 -9.77
C GLU A 89 1.71 -11.04 -8.32
N VAL A 90 0.39 -11.05 -8.09
CA VAL A 90 -0.20 -10.97 -6.75
C VAL A 90 0.36 -12.05 -5.82
N SER A 91 0.33 -13.32 -6.23
CA SER A 91 0.81 -14.42 -5.40
C SER A 91 2.32 -14.33 -5.14
N THR A 92 3.10 -13.94 -6.16
CA THR A 92 4.54 -13.75 -6.04
C THR A 92 4.88 -12.61 -5.08
N ALA A 93 4.17 -11.48 -5.18
CA ALA A 93 4.35 -10.33 -4.31
C ALA A 93 4.00 -10.65 -2.85
N VAL A 94 2.90 -11.37 -2.61
CA VAL A 94 2.49 -11.84 -1.28
C VAL A 94 3.58 -12.71 -0.64
N ASN A 95 4.17 -13.63 -1.40
CA ASN A 95 5.25 -14.49 -0.92
C ASN A 95 6.59 -13.75 -0.72
N ALA A 96 6.89 -12.78 -1.59
CA ALA A 96 8.14 -12.00 -1.50
C ALA A 96 8.13 -10.99 -0.33
N TYR A 97 6.95 -10.44 -0.02
CA TYR A 97 6.78 -9.41 1.02
C TYR A 97 5.72 -9.81 2.07
N PRO A 98 5.89 -10.95 2.76
CA PRO A 98 4.86 -11.56 3.58
C PRO A 98 4.31 -10.64 4.67
N VAL A 99 5.17 -9.88 5.36
CA VAL A 99 4.76 -8.97 6.44
C VAL A 99 3.90 -7.81 5.90
N LYS A 100 4.30 -7.23 4.76
CA LYS A 100 3.55 -6.14 4.13
C LYS A 100 2.18 -6.62 3.67
N PHE A 101 2.11 -7.76 2.99
CA PHE A 101 0.85 -8.26 2.47
C PHE A 101 -0.05 -8.84 3.55
N LEU A 102 0.49 -9.42 4.64
CA LEU A 102 -0.31 -9.74 5.82
C LEU A 102 -0.99 -8.50 6.40
N ASP A 103 -0.27 -7.41 6.53
CA ASP A 103 -0.85 -6.15 7.01
C ASP A 103 -1.93 -5.63 6.06
N ILE A 104 -1.68 -5.64 4.75
CA ILE A 104 -2.68 -5.28 3.74
C ILE A 104 -3.91 -6.17 3.85
N MET A 105 -3.75 -7.48 3.87
CA MET A 105 -4.86 -8.44 3.92
C MET A 105 -5.72 -8.31 5.19
N HIS A 106 -5.11 -7.93 6.33
CA HIS A 106 -5.83 -7.70 7.56
C HIS A 106 -6.58 -6.36 7.61
N ARG A 107 -6.08 -5.36 6.88
CA ARG A 107 -6.57 -3.98 6.96
C ARG A 107 -6.81 -3.41 5.57
N HIS A 108 -7.70 -4.04 4.82
CA HIS A 108 -8.06 -3.56 3.49
C HIS A 108 -9.56 -3.51 3.28
N ARG A 109 -9.95 -2.73 2.28
CA ARG A 109 -11.32 -2.60 1.78
C ARG A 109 -11.29 -2.49 0.27
N VAL A 110 -12.05 -3.34 -0.40
CA VAL A 110 -12.21 -3.30 -1.85
C VAL A 110 -13.13 -2.14 -2.22
N LEU A 111 -12.63 -1.22 -3.02
CA LEU A 111 -13.38 -0.07 -3.53
C LEU A 111 -13.95 -0.33 -4.93
N TYR A 112 -13.29 -1.18 -5.71
CA TYR A 112 -13.73 -1.56 -7.05
C TYR A 112 -13.24 -2.97 -7.40
N GLY A 113 -14.04 -3.73 -8.13
CA GLY A 113 -13.72 -5.07 -8.62
C GLY A 113 -13.78 -6.15 -7.54
N SER A 114 -13.04 -7.24 -7.75
CA SER A 114 -12.95 -8.35 -6.81
C SER A 114 -11.74 -8.18 -5.87
N ASP A 115 -11.79 -8.84 -4.70
CA ASP A 115 -10.67 -8.87 -3.78
C ASP A 115 -9.51 -9.71 -4.37
N PRO A 116 -8.37 -9.07 -4.70
CA PRO A 116 -7.24 -9.77 -5.32
C PRO A 116 -6.48 -10.66 -4.33
N PHE A 117 -6.77 -10.54 -3.03
CA PHE A 117 -6.11 -11.29 -1.96
C PHE A 117 -6.97 -12.45 -1.45
N SER A 118 -8.19 -12.59 -1.95
CA SER A 118 -9.10 -13.66 -1.54
C SER A 118 -8.49 -15.05 -1.76
N GLY A 119 -8.50 -15.87 -0.71
CA GLY A 119 -7.96 -17.22 -0.75
C GLY A 119 -6.43 -17.34 -0.72
N LEU A 120 -5.69 -16.23 -0.67
CA LEU A 120 -4.24 -16.26 -0.52
C LEU A 120 -3.85 -16.46 0.94
N LEU A 121 -2.84 -17.29 1.14
CA LEU A 121 -2.26 -17.58 2.46
C LEU A 121 -0.80 -17.11 2.48
N VAL A 122 -0.43 -16.36 3.50
CA VAL A 122 0.97 -16.02 3.76
C VAL A 122 1.60 -17.12 4.60
N SER A 123 2.70 -17.71 4.11
CA SER A 123 3.44 -18.72 4.83
C SER A 123 3.98 -18.17 6.15
N ARG A 124 3.72 -18.89 7.27
CA ARG A 124 4.29 -18.57 8.58
C ARG A 124 5.81 -18.57 8.54
N ASP A 125 6.41 -19.52 7.83
CA ASP A 125 7.87 -19.66 7.74
C ASP A 125 8.49 -18.46 7.01
N ALA A 126 7.85 -17.97 5.93
CA ALA A 126 8.27 -16.76 5.23
C ALA A 126 8.19 -15.52 6.15
N SER A 127 7.14 -15.41 6.96
CA SER A 127 6.97 -14.32 7.94
C SER A 127 8.05 -14.37 9.03
N VAL A 128 8.33 -15.54 9.57
CA VAL A 128 9.39 -15.76 10.58
C VAL A 128 10.77 -15.47 10.00
N PHE A 129 11.04 -15.93 8.77
CA PHE A 129 12.32 -15.65 8.10
C PHE A 129 12.52 -14.14 7.89
N ARG A 130 11.47 -13.43 7.44
CA ARG A 130 11.54 -11.97 7.28
C ARG A 130 11.75 -11.24 8.60
N LEU A 131 11.08 -11.67 9.65
CA LEU A 131 11.29 -11.09 11.01
C LEU A 131 12.73 -11.25 11.46
N LYS A 132 13.32 -12.45 11.28
CA LYS A 132 14.74 -12.70 11.60
C LYS A 132 15.69 -11.78 10.83
N GLN A 133 15.42 -11.54 9.52
CA GLN A 133 16.19 -10.60 8.71
C GLN A 133 16.11 -9.16 9.26
N VAL A 134 14.89 -8.69 9.58
CA VAL A 134 14.68 -7.34 10.13
C VAL A 134 15.43 -7.17 11.46
N LEU A 135 15.31 -8.13 12.37
CA LEU A 135 15.99 -8.10 13.67
C LEU A 135 17.51 -8.12 13.49
N LEU A 136 18.03 -8.92 12.56
CA LEU A 136 19.46 -8.94 12.25
C LEU A 136 19.94 -7.58 11.73
N ASN A 137 19.22 -7.00 10.78
CA ASN A 137 19.55 -5.69 10.23
C ASN A 137 19.53 -4.59 11.30
N LEU A 138 18.52 -4.59 12.19
CA LEU A 138 18.47 -3.67 13.33
C LEU A 138 19.67 -3.85 14.25
N ARG A 139 20.05 -5.08 14.57
CA ARG A 139 21.22 -5.37 15.39
C ARG A 139 22.52 -4.85 14.75
N LEU A 140 22.69 -5.05 13.45
CA LEU A 140 23.87 -4.55 12.72
C LEU A 140 23.91 -3.01 12.71
N ARG A 141 22.78 -2.37 12.46
CA ARG A 141 22.65 -0.90 12.50
C ARG A 141 22.94 -0.33 13.89
N LEU A 142 22.39 -0.93 14.94
CA LEU A 142 22.65 -0.51 16.33
C LEU A 142 24.14 -0.57 16.67
N ARG A 143 24.85 -1.65 16.28
CA ARG A 143 26.30 -1.75 16.49
C ARG A 143 27.05 -0.61 15.80
N ASN A 144 26.71 -0.31 14.55
CA ASN A 144 27.33 0.79 13.82
C ASN A 144 27.04 2.14 14.50
N LEU A 145 25.77 2.40 14.84
CA LEU A 145 25.37 3.64 15.53
C LEU A 145 26.05 3.79 16.89
N TYR A 146 26.18 2.71 17.64
CA TYR A 146 26.88 2.71 18.93
C TYR A 146 28.35 3.13 18.79
N VAL A 147 29.05 2.58 17.78
CA VAL A 147 30.45 2.94 17.51
C VAL A 147 30.59 4.39 17.04
N LEU A 148 29.69 4.87 16.17
CA LEU A 148 29.77 6.22 15.61
C LEU A 148 29.37 7.33 16.61
N ARG A 149 28.39 7.06 17.48
CA ARG A 149 27.82 8.08 18.37
C ARG A 149 28.42 8.10 19.77
N GLY A 150 29.24 7.11 20.11
CA GLY A 150 29.84 7.00 21.43
C GLY A 150 28.81 6.72 22.54
N LEU A 151 29.14 7.07 23.78
CA LEU A 151 28.34 6.76 24.98
C LEU A 151 27.26 7.81 25.31
N ASN A 152 26.91 8.71 24.41
CA ASN A 152 25.82 9.69 24.62
C ASN A 152 24.46 8.98 24.53
N GLU A 153 23.91 8.65 25.70
CA GLU A 153 22.61 7.93 25.81
C GLU A 153 21.46 8.61 25.09
N GLU A 154 21.41 9.95 25.09
CA GLU A 154 20.39 10.73 24.37
C GLU A 154 20.45 10.57 22.85
N GLN A 155 21.60 10.24 22.27
CA GLN A 155 21.76 10.03 20.83
C GLN A 155 21.44 8.60 20.38
N LEU A 156 21.30 7.67 21.32
CA LEU A 156 20.90 6.27 21.05
C LEU A 156 19.38 6.07 21.10
N ALA A 157 18.65 7.04 21.69
CA ALA A 157 17.19 6.98 21.85
C ALA A 157 16.40 7.51 20.62
N LEU A 158 17.06 8.01 19.60
CA LEU A 158 16.50 8.45 18.33
C LEU A 158 16.79 7.41 17.24
#